data_b2d94cff8aca05eb1d7b7e01e1640606
#
_entry.id   b2d94cff8aca05eb1d7b7e01e1640606
#
_cell.length_a   1.000
_cell.length_b   1.000
_cell.length_c   1.000
_cell.angle_alpha   90.00
_cell.angle_beta   90.00
_cell.angle_gamma   90.00
#
_symmetry.space_group_name_H-M   'P 1'
#
loop_
_entity.id
_entity.type
_entity.pdbx_description
1 polymer ?
#
loop_
_entity_poly.entity_id
_entity_poly.type
_entity_poly.pdbx_seq_one_letter_code
_entity_poly.pdbx_strand_id
1 'polypeptide(L)'
;MNRNILNLRHLTVLLMLCTAFLGGIIPAFAQQGGKKITGQVIDENKEPMIGVSILIVGTSTGTVTDFDGNYTLNVPQGSKELQFSYVGYETKVVPVPANSTTLNIQLKSDSQVLSDVVVIGYGTQRKSDLTGSVTNVSSKDFNMGLVSSPEQLINGKISGVQIMSNSGSPTAGSTIRVRGGASLNASNDPLIVLDGVPLEQGGISGNDGNFLSLINPNDIESMTILKDASSTAIYGSRASNGVILIATKKGSSDKLKITFSTTNSVQTRTKLADMLSYDEFVNTIQSKGTDAQRALLGTTHTDWNDEIYQNAFGTDNNLSVAGKITKNLPFRASIGYYNQSGLLRTDNAERYTGSITLNPSFFKDHLKLNINAKGSINKNTFANTSAIWAASTMNPTIPVYSGLDTFGGYTEAIDNTGAPVNGAVMNPVGLLNMNDSQSTLLLFLR
;
A
#
# COMPACT_ATOMS: atom_id res chain seq x y z
N MET A 1 6.53 -44.66 52.33
CA MET A 1 5.07 -44.69 52.40
C MET A 1 4.64 -43.92 53.63
N ASN A 2 4.49 -42.61 53.56
CA ASN A 2 3.98 -41.78 54.65
C ASN A 2 3.03 -40.73 54.04
N ARG A 3 1.75 -40.94 54.31
CA ARG A 3 0.65 -40.03 53.99
C ARG A 3 0.61 -38.92 55.07
N ASN A 4 0.93 -37.70 54.68
CA ASN A 4 0.62 -36.54 55.53
C ASN A 4 -0.82 -36.12 55.27
N ILE A 5 -1.67 -36.45 56.22
CA ILE A 5 -3.02 -35.98 56.39
C ILE A 5 -2.92 -34.50 56.83
N LEU A 6 -3.11 -33.58 55.92
CA LEU A 6 -3.26 -32.16 56.26
C LEU A 6 -4.50 -32.00 57.13
N ASN A 7 -4.34 -31.58 58.38
CA ASN A 7 -5.37 -31.45 59.35
C ASN A 7 -6.48 -30.49 58.88
N LEU A 8 -7.67 -30.99 58.69
CA LEU A 8 -8.89 -30.26 58.31
C LEU A 8 -9.17 -29.00 59.15
N ARG A 9 -8.67 -28.98 60.41
CA ARG A 9 -8.75 -27.83 61.32
C ARG A 9 -7.90 -26.64 60.88
N HIS A 10 -6.77 -26.85 60.22
CA HIS A 10 -5.95 -25.73 59.72
C HIS A 10 -6.54 -25.15 58.46
N LEU A 11 -7.22 -25.96 57.64
CA LEU A 11 -7.90 -25.51 56.42
C LEU A 11 -9.13 -24.66 56.78
N THR A 12 -9.90 -25.01 57.81
CA THR A 12 -11.07 -24.21 58.28
C THR A 12 -10.65 -22.90 58.92
N VAL A 13 -9.54 -22.87 59.67
CA VAL A 13 -8.99 -21.62 60.23
C VAL A 13 -8.43 -20.70 59.11
N LEU A 14 -7.78 -21.25 58.11
CA LEU A 14 -7.29 -20.49 56.96
C LEU A 14 -8.45 -19.93 56.12
N LEU A 15 -9.53 -20.70 55.96
CA LEU A 15 -10.72 -20.26 55.23
C LEU A 15 -11.46 -19.16 55.98
N MET A 16 -11.58 -19.23 57.34
CA MET A 16 -12.16 -18.17 58.16
C MET A 16 -11.29 -16.89 58.15
N LEU A 17 -9.98 -17.00 58.15
CA LEU A 17 -9.07 -15.85 58.01
C LEU A 17 -9.18 -15.19 56.63
N CYS A 18 -9.33 -15.95 55.56
CA CYS A 18 -9.57 -15.40 54.25
C CYS A 18 -10.94 -14.69 54.11
N THR A 19 -11.99 -15.23 54.73
CA THR A 19 -13.31 -14.57 54.72
C THR A 19 -13.35 -13.29 55.55
N ALA A 20 -12.59 -13.22 56.64
CA ALA A 20 -12.47 -12.02 57.49
C ALA A 20 -11.67 -10.90 56.77
N PHE A 21 -10.70 -11.28 55.90
CA PHE A 21 -9.93 -10.32 55.10
C PHE A 21 -10.68 -9.81 53.88
N LEU A 22 -11.60 -10.58 53.30
CA LEU A 22 -12.45 -10.16 52.19
C LEU A 22 -13.68 -9.34 52.61
N GLY A 23 -14.05 -9.36 53.89
CA GLY A 23 -15.20 -8.61 54.44
C GLY A 23 -14.90 -7.17 54.87
N GLY A 24 -13.65 -6.72 54.81
CA GLY A 24 -13.20 -5.47 55.43
C GLY A 24 -12.91 -4.29 54.51
N ILE A 25 -13.08 -4.41 53.19
CA ILE A 25 -12.87 -3.27 52.25
C ILE A 25 -14.12 -3.07 51.41
N ILE A 26 -15.17 -2.57 52.02
CA ILE A 26 -16.15 -1.77 51.31
C ILE A 26 -15.55 -0.37 51.24
N PRO A 27 -15.07 0.13 50.09
CA PRO A 27 -14.80 1.53 50.00
C PRO A 27 -16.15 2.24 50.20
N ALA A 28 -16.28 2.97 51.27
CA ALA A 28 -17.33 3.95 51.44
C ALA A 28 -17.11 4.94 50.27
N PHE A 29 -17.86 4.79 49.18
CA PHE A 29 -18.04 5.85 48.22
C PHE A 29 -18.68 7.00 48.98
N ALA A 30 -17.85 7.85 49.56
CA ALA A 30 -18.27 9.17 49.98
C ALA A 30 -18.94 9.79 48.75
N GLN A 31 -20.22 10.02 48.85
CA GLN A 31 -21.03 10.75 47.91
C GLN A 31 -20.46 12.15 47.85
N GLN A 32 -19.39 12.33 47.01
CA GLN A 32 -18.83 13.64 46.71
C GLN A 32 -19.95 14.43 46.04
N GLY A 33 -20.41 15.48 46.71
CA GLY A 33 -21.47 16.36 46.23
C GLY A 33 -21.07 16.90 44.84
N GLY A 34 -21.57 16.25 43.80
CA GLY A 34 -21.39 16.65 42.42
C GLY A 34 -22.46 17.65 42.02
N LYS A 35 -22.13 18.55 41.13
CA LYS A 35 -23.06 19.48 40.50
C LYS A 35 -23.82 18.77 39.40
N LYS A 36 -25.15 18.72 39.48
CA LYS A 36 -25.98 18.19 38.41
C LYS A 36 -26.10 19.24 37.30
N ILE A 37 -25.61 18.91 36.12
CA ILE A 37 -25.71 19.72 34.91
C ILE A 37 -26.71 19.06 33.98
N THR A 38 -27.64 19.87 33.44
CA THR A 38 -28.62 19.46 32.43
C THR A 38 -28.50 20.37 31.23
N GLY A 39 -28.99 19.95 30.07
CA GLY A 39 -29.01 20.78 28.89
C GLY A 39 -29.48 20.03 27.67
N GLN A 40 -29.54 20.72 26.55
CA GLN A 40 -29.88 20.18 25.25
C GLN A 40 -28.75 20.39 24.27
N VAL A 41 -28.51 19.39 23.44
CA VAL A 41 -27.56 19.46 22.33
C VAL A 41 -28.36 19.52 21.03
N ILE A 42 -28.08 20.54 20.22
CA ILE A 42 -28.71 20.79 18.92
C ILE A 42 -27.64 20.88 17.82
N ASP A 43 -28.06 20.68 16.57
CA ASP A 43 -27.25 20.90 15.39
C ASP A 43 -27.29 22.36 14.88
N GLU A 44 -26.71 22.63 13.70
CA GLU A 44 -26.73 23.94 13.06
C GLU A 44 -28.13 24.37 12.61
N ASN A 45 -29.00 23.42 12.32
CA ASN A 45 -30.40 23.66 11.90
C ASN A 45 -31.34 23.82 13.10
N LYS A 46 -30.80 23.78 14.33
CA LYS A 46 -31.52 23.79 15.62
C LYS A 46 -32.34 22.53 15.87
N GLU A 47 -32.00 21.41 15.19
CA GLU A 47 -32.63 20.12 15.45
C GLU A 47 -31.97 19.42 16.66
N PRO A 48 -32.73 18.76 17.54
CA PRO A 48 -32.17 18.04 18.70
C PRO A 48 -31.34 16.83 18.25
N MET A 49 -30.20 16.64 18.89
CA MET A 49 -29.26 15.58 18.53
C MET A 49 -29.29 14.44 19.55
N ILE A 50 -29.72 13.26 19.10
CA ILE A 50 -29.75 12.02 19.89
C ILE A 50 -28.37 11.34 19.89
N GLY A 51 -27.96 10.76 21.04
CA GLY A 51 -26.76 9.92 21.13
C GLY A 51 -25.44 10.67 21.16
N VAL A 52 -25.44 11.99 21.37
CA VAL A 52 -24.21 12.77 21.57
C VAL A 52 -23.53 12.31 22.85
N SER A 53 -22.27 11.95 22.77
CA SER A 53 -21.46 11.55 23.92
C SER A 53 -20.96 12.79 24.66
N ILE A 54 -21.18 12.85 25.98
CA ILE A 54 -20.75 13.93 26.86
C ILE A 54 -19.83 13.32 27.91
N LEU A 55 -18.56 13.71 27.93
CA LEU A 55 -17.53 13.21 28.84
C LEU A 55 -16.96 14.34 29.69
N ILE A 56 -16.63 14.05 30.93
CA ILE A 56 -15.85 14.96 31.77
C ILE A 56 -14.38 14.78 31.37
N VAL A 57 -13.73 15.85 30.92
CA VAL A 57 -12.35 15.79 30.46
C VAL A 57 -11.42 15.24 31.55
N GLY A 58 -10.60 14.25 31.19
CA GLY A 58 -9.67 13.58 32.11
C GLY A 58 -10.29 12.47 32.96
N THR A 59 -11.55 12.08 32.72
CA THR A 59 -12.23 10.99 33.42
C THR A 59 -12.92 10.04 32.44
N SER A 60 -13.37 8.88 32.93
CA SER A 60 -14.25 7.97 32.18
C SER A 60 -15.73 8.21 32.46
N THR A 61 -16.09 9.27 33.23
CA THR A 61 -17.47 9.57 33.61
C THR A 61 -18.14 10.42 32.51
N GLY A 62 -19.28 9.96 32.03
CA GLY A 62 -20.03 10.65 30.96
C GLY A 62 -21.48 10.22 30.88
N THR A 63 -22.21 10.78 29.93
CA THR A 63 -23.61 10.47 29.61
C THR A 63 -23.82 10.61 28.10
N VAL A 64 -25.00 10.26 27.60
CA VAL A 64 -25.42 10.48 26.21
C VAL A 64 -26.74 11.23 26.17
N THR A 65 -27.02 11.95 25.08
CA THR A 65 -28.29 12.65 24.89
C THR A 65 -29.42 11.66 24.55
N ASP A 66 -30.62 11.97 25.01
CA ASP A 66 -31.88 11.27 24.68
C ASP A 66 -32.44 11.65 23.29
N PHE A 67 -33.67 11.18 22.97
CA PHE A 67 -34.37 11.42 21.70
C PHE A 67 -34.63 12.90 21.41
N ASP A 68 -34.81 13.71 22.46
CA ASP A 68 -35.05 15.14 22.40
C ASP A 68 -33.75 15.95 22.51
N GLY A 69 -32.58 15.28 22.44
CA GLY A 69 -31.29 15.90 22.60
C GLY A 69 -30.92 16.34 24.01
N ASN A 70 -31.74 15.99 25.02
CA ASN A 70 -31.49 16.39 26.40
C ASN A 70 -30.49 15.47 27.08
N TYR A 71 -29.74 16.00 28.05
CA TYR A 71 -28.80 15.23 28.84
C TYR A 71 -28.82 15.67 30.31
N THR A 72 -28.40 14.76 31.14
CA THR A 72 -28.16 14.99 32.57
C THR A 72 -26.84 14.34 32.94
N LEU A 73 -25.95 15.11 33.57
CA LEU A 73 -24.65 14.63 34.04
C LEU A 73 -24.34 15.16 35.42
N ASN A 74 -23.94 14.25 36.32
CA ASN A 74 -23.43 14.62 37.62
C ASN A 74 -21.93 14.87 37.54
N VAL A 75 -21.52 16.12 37.72
CA VAL A 75 -20.13 16.56 37.55
C VAL A 75 -19.48 16.68 38.91
N PRO A 76 -18.44 15.90 39.25
CA PRO A 76 -17.73 16.00 40.53
C PRO A 76 -17.14 17.40 40.74
N GLN A 77 -17.05 17.80 42.02
CA GLN A 77 -16.43 19.08 42.38
C GLN A 77 -14.96 19.10 41.95
N GLY A 78 -14.53 20.17 41.24
CA GLY A 78 -13.17 20.27 40.67
C GLY A 78 -13.03 19.93 39.21
N SER A 79 -14.04 19.39 38.57
CA SER A 79 -14.05 19.17 37.11
C SER A 79 -14.09 20.52 36.37
N LYS A 80 -13.20 20.69 35.36
CA LYS A 80 -13.03 21.98 34.68
C LYS A 80 -13.78 22.06 33.36
N GLU A 81 -13.90 20.95 32.63
CA GLU A 81 -14.37 20.96 31.23
C GLU A 81 -15.21 19.72 30.91
N LEU A 82 -16.20 19.93 30.04
CA LEU A 82 -17.01 18.88 29.42
C LEU A 82 -16.72 18.80 27.94
N GLN A 83 -16.54 17.60 27.44
CA GLN A 83 -16.32 17.30 26.01
C GLN A 83 -17.60 16.73 25.43
N PHE A 84 -18.08 17.34 24.36
CA PHE A 84 -19.22 16.90 23.56
C PHE A 84 -18.70 16.36 22.23
N SER A 85 -19.04 15.11 21.90
CA SER A 85 -18.60 14.46 20.67
C SER A 85 -19.72 13.66 20.03
N TYR A 86 -19.83 13.77 18.70
CA TYR A 86 -20.77 13.00 17.91
C TYR A 86 -20.15 12.70 16.54
N VAL A 87 -20.49 11.55 15.94
CA VAL A 87 -19.93 11.16 14.62
C VAL A 87 -20.39 12.14 13.56
N GLY A 88 -19.44 12.76 12.85
CA GLY A 88 -19.72 13.75 11.82
C GLY A 88 -19.84 15.20 12.31
N TYR A 89 -19.52 15.47 13.57
CA TYR A 89 -19.53 16.80 14.17
C TYR A 89 -18.20 17.13 14.85
N GLU A 90 -17.83 18.43 14.86
CA GLU A 90 -16.66 18.91 15.58
C GLU A 90 -16.78 18.64 17.08
N THR A 91 -15.76 18.01 17.64
CA THR A 91 -15.71 17.81 19.10
C THR A 91 -15.58 19.15 19.79
N LYS A 92 -16.54 19.49 20.68
CA LYS A 92 -16.57 20.74 21.41
C LYS A 92 -16.24 20.54 22.88
N VAL A 93 -15.24 21.26 23.37
CA VAL A 93 -14.88 21.30 24.81
C VAL A 93 -15.35 22.61 25.39
N VAL A 94 -16.10 22.55 26.50
CA VAL A 94 -16.72 23.70 27.13
C VAL A 94 -16.44 23.65 28.63
N PRO A 95 -16.07 24.78 29.26
CA PRO A 95 -15.88 24.80 30.70
C PRO A 95 -17.18 24.52 31.46
N VAL A 96 -17.08 23.85 32.60
CA VAL A 96 -18.21 23.61 33.50
C VAL A 96 -18.72 24.95 34.04
N PRO A 97 -20.00 25.30 33.82
CA PRO A 97 -20.53 26.59 34.26
C PRO A 97 -20.50 26.71 35.77
N ALA A 98 -19.91 27.77 36.34
CA ALA A 98 -19.78 27.98 37.76
C ALA A 98 -21.16 28.26 38.43
N ASN A 99 -21.99 29.09 37.78
CA ASN A 99 -23.24 29.62 38.39
C ASN A 99 -24.54 29.09 37.77
N SER A 100 -24.47 28.21 36.74
CA SER A 100 -25.62 27.66 36.04
C SER A 100 -25.63 26.12 36.17
N THR A 101 -26.80 25.54 36.28
CA THR A 101 -27.02 24.08 36.16
C THR A 101 -27.50 23.66 34.80
N THR A 102 -27.74 24.60 33.90
CA THR A 102 -28.16 24.35 32.51
C THR A 102 -27.08 24.77 31.57
N LEU A 103 -26.71 23.88 30.61
CA LEU A 103 -25.70 24.13 29.55
C LEU A 103 -26.21 23.57 28.23
N ASN A 104 -26.72 24.43 27.38
CA ASN A 104 -27.16 24.06 26.03
C ASN A 104 -25.99 24.24 25.05
N ILE A 105 -25.81 23.26 24.17
CA ILE A 105 -24.69 23.20 23.23
C ILE A 105 -25.23 23.06 21.81
N GLN A 106 -24.67 23.86 20.92
CA GLN A 106 -24.79 23.67 19.50
C GLN A 106 -23.51 23.06 18.96
N LEU A 107 -23.58 21.89 18.32
CA LEU A 107 -22.49 21.27 17.60
C LEU A 107 -22.52 21.75 16.16
N LYS A 108 -21.34 21.95 15.61
CA LYS A 108 -21.14 22.24 14.19
C LYS A 108 -20.80 20.95 13.47
N SER A 109 -21.40 20.74 12.32
CA SER A 109 -21.01 19.66 11.41
C SER A 109 -19.51 19.77 11.14
N ASP A 110 -18.77 18.69 11.38
CA ASP A 110 -17.37 18.62 10.97
C ASP A 110 -17.32 18.53 9.45
N SER A 111 -17.21 19.69 8.81
CA SER A 111 -17.01 19.79 7.36
C SER A 111 -15.66 19.18 6.92
N GLN A 112 -14.82 18.76 7.86
CA GLN A 112 -13.62 17.95 7.64
C GLN A 112 -13.87 16.44 7.77
N VAL A 113 -15.03 15.96 8.13
CA VAL A 113 -15.43 14.63 7.68
C VAL A 113 -15.50 14.77 6.17
N LEU A 114 -14.39 14.47 5.53
CA LEU A 114 -14.30 14.17 4.12
C LEU A 114 -15.50 13.28 3.82
N SER A 115 -16.60 13.89 3.36
CA SER A 115 -17.60 13.14 2.62
C SER A 115 -16.73 12.41 1.61
N ASP A 116 -16.64 11.09 1.71
CA ASP A 116 -15.98 10.23 0.74
C ASP A 116 -16.57 10.56 -0.62
N VAL A 117 -16.05 11.60 -1.24
CA VAL A 117 -16.44 12.04 -2.57
C VAL A 117 -15.71 11.12 -3.51
N VAL A 118 -16.44 10.20 -4.07
CA VAL A 118 -15.94 9.27 -5.08
C VAL A 118 -15.99 9.98 -6.41
N VAL A 119 -14.86 10.08 -7.08
CA VAL A 119 -14.82 10.53 -8.47
C VAL A 119 -15.42 9.42 -9.32
N ILE A 120 -16.54 9.69 -9.97
CA ILE A 120 -17.14 8.80 -10.96
C ILE A 120 -17.13 9.49 -12.32
N GLY A 121 -16.88 8.72 -13.36
CA GLY A 121 -16.87 9.05 -14.79
C GLY A 121 -16.78 10.52 -15.19
N TYR A 122 -17.81 11.28 -14.98
CA TYR A 122 -17.91 12.70 -15.37
C TYR A 122 -18.20 13.63 -14.19
N GLY A 123 -17.98 13.20 -12.94
CA GLY A 123 -18.25 14.05 -11.79
C GLY A 123 -17.81 13.44 -10.47
N THR A 124 -18.20 14.09 -9.39
CA THR A 124 -17.97 13.60 -8.03
C THR A 124 -19.33 13.33 -7.40
N GLN A 125 -19.53 12.14 -6.85
CA GLN A 125 -20.71 11.79 -6.05
C GLN A 125 -20.30 11.40 -4.63
N ARG A 126 -21.20 11.56 -3.69
CA ARG A 126 -20.99 11.05 -2.33
C ARG A 126 -21.09 9.53 -2.37
N LYS A 127 -20.23 8.87 -1.60
CA LYS A 127 -20.24 7.40 -1.49
C LYS A 127 -21.61 6.85 -1.05
N SER A 128 -22.35 7.62 -0.25
CA SER A 128 -23.72 7.31 0.17
C SER A 128 -24.73 7.25 -0.97
N ASP A 129 -24.44 7.95 -2.08
CA ASP A 129 -25.37 8.10 -3.21
C ASP A 129 -25.11 7.04 -4.29
N LEU A 130 -24.09 6.22 -4.11
CA LEU A 130 -23.73 5.15 -5.02
C LEU A 130 -24.45 3.85 -4.63
N THR A 131 -25.33 3.37 -5.49
CA THR A 131 -26.11 2.13 -5.29
C THR A 131 -25.30 0.86 -5.50
N GLY A 132 -24.05 0.96 -5.99
CA GLY A 132 -23.15 -0.16 -6.28
C GLY A 132 -22.09 -0.43 -5.20
N SER A 133 -21.46 -1.62 -5.24
CA SER A 133 -20.32 -1.96 -4.37
C SER A 133 -19.07 -1.19 -4.80
N VAL A 134 -18.90 0.00 -4.24
CA VAL A 134 -17.75 0.88 -4.47
C VAL A 134 -16.85 0.87 -3.26
N THR A 135 -15.56 0.66 -3.47
CA THR A 135 -14.55 0.71 -2.41
C THR A 135 -13.54 1.80 -2.74
N ASN A 136 -13.38 2.76 -1.84
CA ASN A 136 -12.38 3.82 -1.94
C ASN A 136 -11.28 3.58 -0.92
N VAL A 137 -10.03 3.73 -1.34
CA VAL A 137 -8.84 3.70 -0.48
C VAL A 137 -8.13 5.03 -0.65
N SER A 138 -7.95 5.74 0.44
CA SER A 138 -7.27 7.04 0.46
C SER A 138 -5.76 6.88 0.68
N SER A 139 -5.00 7.94 0.39
CA SER A 139 -3.55 7.94 0.61
C SER A 139 -3.11 7.69 2.06
N LYS A 140 -4.01 7.86 3.03
CA LYS A 140 -3.76 7.55 4.44
C LYS A 140 -3.74 6.05 4.71
N ASP A 141 -4.46 5.29 3.89
CA ASP A 141 -4.66 3.85 4.04
C ASP A 141 -3.76 3.03 3.11
N PHE A 142 -2.93 3.68 2.29
CA PHE A 142 -2.03 3.01 1.35
C PHE A 142 -0.97 2.17 2.06
N ASN A 143 -0.51 1.12 1.37
CA ASN A 143 0.63 0.35 1.83
C ASN A 143 1.88 1.22 1.81
N MET A 144 2.66 1.15 2.89
CA MET A 144 3.92 1.86 3.04
C MET A 144 5.08 1.05 2.45
N GLY A 145 6.16 1.72 2.05
CA GLY A 145 7.38 1.11 1.54
C GLY A 145 7.75 1.58 0.14
N LEU A 146 8.77 0.96 -0.44
CA LEU A 146 9.12 1.18 -1.83
C LEU A 146 8.13 0.45 -2.72
N VAL A 147 7.35 1.22 -3.48
CA VAL A 147 6.25 0.74 -4.33
C VAL A 147 6.58 1.07 -5.78
N SER A 148 6.73 0.05 -6.61
CA SER A 148 7.07 0.22 -8.03
C SER A 148 5.89 0.75 -8.85
N SER A 149 4.66 0.35 -8.48
CA SER A 149 3.46 0.72 -9.22
C SER A 149 2.24 0.91 -8.30
N PRO A 150 1.25 1.74 -8.71
CA PRO A 150 0.12 2.15 -7.88
C PRO A 150 -0.74 1.04 -7.30
N GLU A 151 -0.91 -0.07 -8.02
CA GLU A 151 -1.73 -1.19 -7.56
C GLU A 151 -1.19 -1.81 -6.27
N GLN A 152 0.12 -1.77 -6.04
CA GLN A 152 0.74 -2.28 -4.82
C GLN A 152 0.31 -1.49 -3.57
N LEU A 153 -0.08 -0.20 -3.73
CA LEU A 153 -0.59 0.64 -2.64
C LEU A 153 -1.85 0.06 -2.00
N ILE A 154 -2.66 -0.65 -2.78
CA ILE A 154 -3.97 -1.18 -2.38
C ILE A 154 -4.00 -2.71 -2.23
N ASN A 155 -2.86 -3.37 -2.39
CA ASN A 155 -2.78 -4.84 -2.28
C ASN A 155 -3.22 -5.30 -0.88
N GLY A 156 -4.17 -6.24 -0.84
CA GLY A 156 -4.75 -6.77 0.40
C GLY A 156 -5.74 -5.83 1.12
N LYS A 157 -6.00 -4.61 0.61
CA LYS A 157 -6.90 -3.63 1.25
C LYS A 157 -8.36 -3.74 0.81
N ILE A 158 -8.62 -4.40 -0.31
CA ILE A 158 -9.93 -4.36 -0.98
C ILE A 158 -10.46 -5.79 -1.16
N SER A 159 -11.60 -6.09 -0.53
CA SER A 159 -12.29 -7.35 -0.70
C SER A 159 -12.72 -7.55 -2.16
N GLY A 160 -12.45 -8.75 -2.72
CA GLY A 160 -12.78 -9.09 -4.09
C GLY A 160 -11.85 -8.50 -5.16
N VAL A 161 -10.71 -7.92 -4.75
CA VAL A 161 -9.63 -7.50 -5.64
C VAL A 161 -8.39 -8.31 -5.31
N GLN A 162 -7.87 -9.01 -6.30
CA GLN A 162 -6.64 -9.78 -6.19
C GLN A 162 -5.55 -9.10 -7.02
N ILE A 163 -4.42 -8.83 -6.40
CA ILE A 163 -3.25 -8.24 -7.04
C ILE A 163 -2.09 -9.22 -6.82
N MET A 164 -1.56 -9.73 -7.90
CA MET A 164 -0.44 -10.68 -7.88
C MET A 164 0.72 -10.07 -8.65
N SER A 165 1.90 -10.02 -8.04
CA SER A 165 3.13 -9.71 -8.76
C SER A 165 3.49 -10.90 -9.65
N ASN A 166 3.83 -10.62 -10.91
CA ASN A 166 4.15 -11.68 -11.89
C ASN A 166 5.54 -12.30 -11.62
N SER A 167 6.43 -11.55 -10.96
CA SER A 167 7.73 -12.06 -10.49
C SER A 167 8.31 -11.15 -9.39
N GLY A 168 9.51 -11.48 -8.89
CA GLY A 168 10.28 -10.63 -7.97
C GLY A 168 11.09 -9.53 -8.64
N SER A 169 11.02 -9.40 -9.97
CA SER A 169 11.68 -8.33 -10.73
C SER A 169 10.97 -6.99 -10.51
N PRO A 170 11.71 -5.88 -10.35
CA PRO A 170 11.10 -4.54 -10.28
C PRO A 170 10.43 -4.11 -11.59
N THR A 171 10.78 -4.76 -12.70
CA THR A 171 10.21 -4.51 -14.04
C THR A 171 8.97 -5.37 -14.31
N ALA A 172 8.72 -6.39 -13.49
CA ALA A 172 7.56 -7.25 -13.64
C ALA A 172 6.29 -6.47 -13.34
N GLY A 173 5.31 -6.56 -14.23
CA GLY A 173 3.97 -6.05 -13.99
C GLY A 173 3.23 -6.84 -12.91
N SER A 174 2.10 -6.31 -12.49
CA SER A 174 1.17 -7.01 -11.60
C SER A 174 -0.09 -7.40 -12.37
N THR A 175 -0.59 -8.59 -12.10
CA THR A 175 -1.89 -9.04 -12.59
C THR A 175 -2.97 -8.60 -11.59
N ILE A 176 -3.96 -7.86 -12.08
CA ILE A 176 -5.07 -7.38 -11.25
C ILE A 176 -6.34 -8.11 -11.68
N ARG A 177 -7.08 -8.67 -10.72
CA ARG A 177 -8.38 -9.31 -10.96
C ARG A 177 -9.41 -8.75 -10.01
N VAL A 178 -10.55 -8.33 -10.55
CA VAL A 178 -11.71 -7.86 -9.78
C VAL A 178 -12.80 -8.90 -9.88
N ARG A 179 -13.13 -9.57 -8.75
CA ARG A 179 -14.11 -10.67 -8.67
C ARG A 179 -13.80 -11.87 -9.57
N GLY A 180 -12.52 -12.10 -9.90
CA GLY A 180 -12.07 -13.18 -10.76
C GLY A 180 -11.95 -12.79 -12.24
N GLY A 181 -11.86 -13.78 -13.13
CA GLY A 181 -11.82 -13.59 -14.57
C GLY A 181 -13.18 -13.80 -15.21
N ALA A 182 -13.59 -12.92 -16.11
CA ALA A 182 -14.86 -13.01 -16.83
C ALA A 182 -14.72 -13.64 -18.23
N SER A 183 -13.51 -13.69 -18.79
CA SER A 183 -13.25 -14.16 -20.15
C SER A 183 -12.17 -15.25 -20.20
N LEU A 184 -12.35 -16.22 -21.08
CA LEU A 184 -11.35 -17.25 -21.38
C LEU A 184 -10.32 -16.78 -22.42
N ASN A 185 -10.73 -15.92 -23.36
CA ASN A 185 -9.92 -15.53 -24.52
C ASN A 185 -9.57 -14.04 -24.59
N ALA A 186 -10.28 -13.19 -23.83
CA ALA A 186 -9.99 -11.75 -23.79
C ALA A 186 -9.28 -11.38 -22.48
N SER A 187 -8.71 -10.16 -22.42
CA SER A 187 -8.12 -9.65 -21.19
C SER A 187 -9.13 -9.64 -20.05
N ASN A 188 -8.69 -10.07 -18.89
CA ASN A 188 -9.43 -10.01 -17.64
C ASN A 188 -8.98 -8.82 -16.74
N ASP A 189 -8.19 -7.90 -17.27
CA ASP A 189 -7.71 -6.75 -16.53
C ASP A 189 -8.80 -5.67 -16.42
N PRO A 190 -8.93 -5.00 -15.27
CA PRO A 190 -9.89 -3.92 -15.09
C PRO A 190 -9.50 -2.70 -15.92
N LEU A 191 -10.49 -1.89 -16.29
CA LEU A 191 -10.25 -0.60 -16.93
C LEU A 191 -9.64 0.37 -15.92
N ILE A 192 -8.56 1.03 -16.31
CA ILE A 192 -7.89 2.06 -15.49
C ILE A 192 -8.33 3.42 -15.99
N VAL A 193 -8.76 4.27 -15.05
CA VAL A 193 -9.18 5.65 -15.33
C VAL A 193 -8.37 6.60 -14.46
N LEU A 194 -7.51 7.39 -15.08
CA LEU A 194 -6.67 8.39 -14.40
C LEU A 194 -7.31 9.77 -14.49
N ASP A 195 -7.65 10.36 -13.35
CA ASP A 195 -8.31 11.68 -13.26
C ASP A 195 -9.51 11.82 -14.21
N GLY A 196 -10.27 10.73 -14.43
CA GLY A 196 -11.45 10.68 -15.29
C GLY A 196 -11.15 10.42 -16.78
N VAL A 197 -9.91 10.16 -17.18
CA VAL A 197 -9.53 9.73 -18.53
C VAL A 197 -9.27 8.23 -18.53
N PRO A 198 -10.03 7.43 -19.30
CA PRO A 198 -9.76 6.03 -19.47
C PRO A 198 -8.42 5.82 -20.17
N LEU A 199 -7.57 4.99 -19.59
CA LEU A 199 -6.32 4.56 -20.24
C LEU A 199 -6.60 3.33 -21.12
N GLU A 200 -5.87 3.19 -22.21
CA GLU A 200 -6.03 2.04 -23.08
C GLU A 200 -5.59 0.75 -22.38
N GLN A 201 -6.35 -0.32 -22.61
CA GLN A 201 -5.99 -1.66 -22.16
C GLN A 201 -5.07 -2.29 -23.22
N GLY A 202 -3.97 -2.83 -22.76
CA GLY A 202 -2.95 -3.44 -23.60
C GLY A 202 -1.58 -2.79 -23.36
N GLY A 203 -0.56 -3.60 -23.23
CA GLY A 203 0.78 -3.12 -22.91
C GLY A 203 1.29 -2.13 -23.97
N ILE A 204 2.12 -1.20 -23.52
CA ILE A 204 2.87 -0.35 -24.42
C ILE A 204 3.86 -1.26 -25.13
N SER A 205 3.63 -1.48 -26.44
CA SER A 205 4.60 -2.17 -27.32
C SER A 205 4.99 -3.60 -26.93
N GLY A 206 4.03 -4.52 -26.87
CA GLY A 206 4.33 -5.98 -27.02
C GLY A 206 4.93 -6.72 -25.81
N ASN A 207 5.43 -6.06 -24.82
CA ASN A 207 5.83 -6.64 -23.54
C ASN A 207 4.93 -6.12 -22.44
N ASP A 208 4.53 -6.95 -21.49
CA ASP A 208 3.55 -6.79 -20.42
C ASP A 208 3.62 -5.51 -19.54
N GLY A 209 3.99 -4.37 -20.14
CA GLY A 209 4.10 -3.08 -19.49
C GLY A 209 2.74 -2.53 -19.08
N ASN A 210 2.42 -2.63 -17.79
CA ASN A 210 1.24 -2.02 -17.21
C ASN A 210 1.37 -0.49 -17.22
N PHE A 211 0.39 0.24 -17.79
CA PHE A 211 0.32 1.72 -17.72
C PHE A 211 0.42 2.27 -16.30
N LEU A 212 0.01 1.48 -15.30
CA LEU A 212 0.15 1.87 -13.89
C LEU A 212 1.61 2.13 -13.50
N SER A 213 2.56 1.41 -14.07
CA SER A 213 3.99 1.60 -13.78
C SER A 213 4.53 2.99 -14.20
N LEU A 214 3.81 3.69 -15.09
CA LEU A 214 4.16 5.04 -15.53
C LEU A 214 3.65 6.14 -14.58
N ILE A 215 2.74 5.79 -13.67
CA ILE A 215 2.13 6.74 -12.74
C ILE A 215 2.96 6.76 -11.45
N ASN A 216 3.30 7.98 -10.98
CA ASN A 216 3.98 8.13 -9.70
C ASN A 216 3.02 7.84 -8.53
N PRO A 217 3.26 6.78 -7.72
CA PRO A 217 2.43 6.47 -6.56
C PRO A 217 2.30 7.62 -5.56
N ASN A 218 3.35 8.45 -5.41
CA ASN A 218 3.36 9.59 -4.50
C ASN A 218 2.38 10.71 -4.90
N ASP A 219 1.95 10.76 -6.17
CA ASP A 219 0.99 11.75 -6.66
C ASP A 219 -0.47 11.30 -6.49
N ILE A 220 -0.72 10.07 -6.05
CA ILE A 220 -2.07 9.53 -5.91
C ILE A 220 -2.68 10.00 -4.58
N GLU A 221 -3.91 10.50 -4.65
CA GLU A 221 -4.72 10.87 -3.49
C GLU A 221 -5.62 9.73 -3.04
N SER A 222 -6.28 9.09 -4.00
CA SER A 222 -7.17 7.96 -3.73
C SER A 222 -7.29 7.03 -4.92
N MET A 223 -7.65 5.78 -4.63
CA MET A 223 -8.00 4.77 -5.63
C MET A 223 -9.38 4.22 -5.29
N THR A 224 -10.29 4.30 -6.26
CA THR A 224 -11.66 3.81 -6.13
C THR A 224 -11.89 2.66 -7.09
N ILE A 225 -12.42 1.54 -6.58
CA ILE A 225 -12.70 0.36 -7.38
C ILE A 225 -14.21 0.18 -7.53
N LEU A 226 -14.66 0.21 -8.80
CA LEU A 226 -16.02 -0.09 -9.18
C LEU A 226 -16.10 -1.58 -9.56
N LYS A 227 -16.84 -2.34 -8.76
CA LYS A 227 -16.91 -3.79 -8.89
C LYS A 227 -18.20 -4.29 -9.55
N ASP A 228 -19.25 -3.49 -9.52
CA ASP A 228 -20.58 -3.87 -10.00
C ASP A 228 -20.90 -3.31 -11.38
N ALA A 229 -21.67 -4.04 -12.17
CA ALA A 229 -22.08 -3.64 -13.51
C ALA A 229 -22.81 -2.28 -13.54
N SER A 230 -23.62 -1.95 -12.53
CA SER A 230 -24.30 -0.67 -12.42
C SER A 230 -23.34 0.52 -12.30
N SER A 231 -22.26 0.37 -11.52
CA SER A 231 -21.28 1.43 -11.33
C SER A 231 -20.29 1.53 -12.51
N THR A 232 -20.09 0.44 -13.25
CA THR A 232 -19.18 0.39 -14.42
C THR A 232 -19.83 0.74 -15.74
N ALA A 233 -21.17 0.75 -15.80
CA ALA A 233 -21.96 0.95 -17.03
C ALA A 233 -21.59 2.22 -17.82
N ILE A 234 -21.23 3.29 -17.14
CA ILE A 234 -20.82 4.56 -17.78
C ILE A 234 -19.55 4.46 -18.64
N TYR A 235 -18.75 3.40 -18.42
CA TYR A 235 -17.53 3.14 -19.19
C TYR A 235 -17.70 2.13 -20.31
N GLY A 236 -18.92 1.61 -20.47
CA GLY A 236 -19.29 0.66 -21.54
C GLY A 236 -18.63 -0.72 -21.38
N SER A 237 -18.52 -1.45 -22.52
CA SER A 237 -18.02 -2.82 -22.54
C SER A 237 -16.57 -3.00 -22.03
N ARG A 238 -15.74 -1.96 -22.12
CA ARG A 238 -14.37 -1.97 -21.62
C ARG A 238 -14.28 -2.16 -20.09
N ALA A 239 -15.38 -1.88 -19.39
CA ALA A 239 -15.46 -1.96 -17.94
C ALA A 239 -16.03 -3.29 -17.41
N SER A 240 -16.19 -4.30 -18.28
CA SER A 240 -16.75 -5.62 -17.92
C SER A 240 -15.99 -6.32 -16.77
N ASN A 241 -14.69 -6.08 -16.65
CA ASN A 241 -13.82 -6.65 -15.63
C ASN A 241 -13.62 -5.71 -14.42
N GLY A 242 -14.51 -4.71 -14.25
CA GLY A 242 -14.37 -3.68 -13.22
C GLY A 242 -13.59 -2.46 -13.69
N VAL A 243 -13.59 -1.42 -12.85
CA VAL A 243 -12.89 -0.15 -13.13
C VAL A 243 -12.09 0.27 -11.91
N ILE A 244 -10.85 0.69 -12.12
CA ILE A 244 -9.99 1.33 -11.12
C ILE A 244 -9.89 2.81 -11.46
N LEU A 245 -10.50 3.64 -10.61
CA LEU A 245 -10.41 5.09 -10.72
C LEU A 245 -9.26 5.59 -9.86
N ILE A 246 -8.33 6.28 -10.47
CA ILE A 246 -7.17 6.88 -9.80
C ILE A 246 -7.37 8.39 -9.79
N ALA A 247 -7.46 8.97 -8.60
CA ALA A 247 -7.49 10.40 -8.40
C ALA A 247 -6.13 10.89 -7.91
N THR A 248 -5.58 11.92 -8.54
CA THR A 248 -4.30 12.50 -8.14
C THR A 248 -4.47 13.72 -7.25
N LYS A 249 -3.46 13.97 -6.41
CA LYS A 249 -3.40 15.09 -5.47
C LYS A 249 -3.52 16.43 -6.19
N LYS A 250 -4.34 17.32 -5.64
CA LYS A 250 -4.60 18.68 -6.16
C LYS A 250 -3.96 19.74 -5.25
N GLY A 251 -3.82 20.95 -5.74
CA GLY A 251 -3.50 22.11 -4.93
C GLY A 251 -4.75 22.55 -4.17
N SER A 252 -4.74 22.55 -2.86
CA SER A 252 -5.87 22.96 -2.03
C SER A 252 -5.48 23.84 -0.84
N SER A 253 -4.19 24.01 -0.56
CA SER A 253 -3.70 24.73 0.62
C SER A 253 -3.64 26.22 0.38
N ASP A 254 -4.12 27.03 1.33
CA ASP A 254 -3.95 28.49 1.32
C ASP A 254 -2.51 28.91 1.57
N LYS A 255 -1.73 28.05 2.24
CA LYS A 255 -0.31 28.25 2.51
C LYS A 255 0.52 27.38 1.56
N LEU A 256 1.66 27.91 1.13
CA LEU A 256 2.63 27.12 0.37
C LEU A 256 3.11 25.94 1.20
N LYS A 257 2.94 24.73 0.67
CA LYS A 257 3.39 23.48 1.28
C LYS A 257 4.42 22.82 0.37
N ILE A 258 5.63 22.68 0.88
CA ILE A 258 6.70 21.92 0.23
C ILE A 258 6.81 20.58 0.94
N THR A 259 6.78 19.50 0.20
CA THR A 259 6.90 18.14 0.76
C THR A 259 8.00 17.41 -0.01
N PHE A 260 8.98 16.92 0.71
CA PHE A 260 10.00 16.01 0.20
C PHE A 260 9.81 14.66 0.90
N SER A 261 9.75 13.59 0.11
CA SER A 261 9.72 12.21 0.61
C SER A 261 10.82 11.40 -0.05
N THR A 262 11.48 10.58 0.73
CA THR A 262 12.47 9.61 0.26
C THR A 262 12.21 8.28 0.92
N THR A 263 12.27 7.21 0.12
CA THR A 263 12.17 5.84 0.58
C THR A 263 13.33 5.07 -0.01
N ASN A 264 14.13 4.45 0.85
CA ASN A 264 15.25 3.61 0.44
C ASN A 264 15.02 2.20 0.95
N SER A 265 15.35 1.20 0.13
CA SER A 265 15.20 -0.20 0.48
C SER A 265 16.39 -1.03 0.02
N VAL A 266 16.66 -2.07 0.77
CA VAL A 266 17.58 -3.14 0.37
C VAL A 266 16.79 -4.43 0.36
N GLN A 267 16.80 -5.13 -0.76
CA GLN A 267 16.17 -6.43 -0.91
C GLN A 267 17.27 -7.50 -0.97
N THR A 268 17.07 -8.57 -0.26
CA THR A 268 17.97 -9.71 -0.26
C THR A 268 17.20 -10.98 -0.58
N ARG A 269 17.86 -11.94 -1.18
CA ARG A 269 17.27 -13.27 -1.39
C ARG A 269 17.00 -13.93 -0.04
N THR A 270 15.89 -14.61 0.11
CA THR A 270 15.49 -15.29 1.35
C THR A 270 15.82 -16.77 1.30
N LYS A 271 15.49 -17.46 0.21
CA LYS A 271 15.75 -18.89 0.03
C LYS A 271 16.00 -19.19 -1.44
N LEU A 272 16.99 -20.01 -1.69
CA LEU A 272 17.26 -20.63 -2.98
C LEU A 272 16.76 -22.08 -2.97
N ALA A 273 16.64 -22.68 -4.14
CA ALA A 273 16.47 -24.13 -4.24
C ALA A 273 17.72 -24.82 -3.68
N ASP A 274 17.52 -25.92 -2.95
CA ASP A 274 18.61 -26.72 -2.45
C ASP A 274 19.29 -27.42 -3.63
N MET A 275 20.55 -27.08 -3.87
CA MET A 275 21.38 -27.64 -4.92
C MET A 275 22.44 -28.52 -4.32
N LEU A 276 23.00 -29.43 -5.12
CA LEU A 276 24.19 -30.19 -4.71
C LEU A 276 25.34 -29.22 -4.43
N SER A 277 25.97 -29.38 -3.30
CA SER A 277 27.23 -28.70 -3.05
C SER A 277 28.32 -29.17 -4.02
N TYR A 278 29.40 -28.39 -4.15
CA TYR A 278 30.54 -28.78 -5.01
C TYR A 278 31.01 -30.21 -4.71
N ASP A 279 31.23 -30.52 -3.45
CA ASP A 279 31.73 -31.86 -3.02
C ASP A 279 30.72 -32.96 -3.31
N GLU A 280 29.45 -32.75 -3.06
CA GLU A 280 28.39 -33.73 -3.38
C GLU A 280 28.28 -33.96 -4.89
N PHE A 281 28.39 -32.87 -5.70
CA PHE A 281 28.39 -32.98 -7.14
C PHE A 281 29.58 -33.80 -7.64
N VAL A 282 30.80 -33.45 -7.23
CA VAL A 282 32.04 -34.14 -7.62
C VAL A 282 32.00 -35.62 -7.19
N ASN A 283 31.62 -35.90 -5.96
CA ASN A 283 31.53 -37.28 -5.43
C ASN A 283 30.47 -38.09 -6.20
N THR A 284 29.34 -37.46 -6.60
CA THR A 284 28.28 -38.12 -7.37
C THR A 284 28.80 -38.47 -8.77
N ILE A 285 29.46 -37.54 -9.45
CA ILE A 285 29.99 -37.79 -10.79
C ILE A 285 31.14 -38.81 -10.76
N GLN A 286 32.03 -38.74 -9.75
CA GLN A 286 33.12 -39.70 -9.61
C GLN A 286 32.62 -41.13 -9.33
N SER A 287 31.56 -41.27 -8.51
CA SER A 287 31.05 -42.59 -8.11
C SER A 287 30.08 -43.18 -9.12
N LYS A 288 29.22 -42.38 -9.77
CA LYS A 288 28.13 -42.82 -10.61
C LYS A 288 28.21 -42.34 -12.06
N GLY A 289 29.06 -41.39 -12.37
CA GLY A 289 29.20 -40.82 -13.70
C GLY A 289 29.88 -41.76 -14.68
N THR A 290 29.65 -41.55 -15.96
CA THR A 290 30.40 -42.16 -17.06
C THR A 290 31.80 -41.58 -17.18
N ASP A 291 32.72 -42.23 -17.88
CA ASP A 291 34.07 -41.70 -18.11
C ASP A 291 34.05 -40.36 -18.82
N ALA A 292 33.14 -40.18 -19.74
CA ALA A 292 32.90 -38.88 -20.41
C ALA A 292 32.48 -37.77 -19.43
N GLN A 293 31.58 -38.09 -18.48
CA GLN A 293 31.13 -37.13 -17.46
C GLN A 293 32.26 -36.83 -16.45
N ARG A 294 33.06 -37.79 -16.07
CA ARG A 294 34.24 -37.58 -15.20
C ARG A 294 35.26 -36.68 -15.89
N ALA A 295 35.47 -36.83 -17.19
CA ALA A 295 36.38 -35.97 -17.96
C ALA A 295 35.95 -34.50 -18.06
N LEU A 296 34.66 -34.21 -17.83
CA LEU A 296 34.11 -32.83 -17.81
C LEU A 296 34.26 -32.15 -16.45
N LEU A 297 34.76 -32.83 -15.42
CA LEU A 297 35.01 -32.20 -14.12
C LEU A 297 36.22 -31.26 -14.23
N GLY A 298 35.96 -29.99 -13.92
CA GLY A 298 36.99 -28.97 -13.78
C GLY A 298 37.56 -28.92 -12.35
N THR A 299 38.36 -27.91 -12.09
CA THR A 299 39.02 -27.69 -10.80
C THR A 299 38.56 -26.43 -10.09
N THR A 300 37.64 -25.68 -10.71
CA THR A 300 37.09 -24.43 -10.17
C THR A 300 35.93 -24.74 -9.24
N HIS A 301 35.72 -23.92 -8.23
CA HIS A 301 34.55 -23.96 -7.38
C HIS A 301 33.69 -22.72 -7.66
N THR A 302 32.65 -22.87 -8.45
CA THR A 302 31.77 -21.79 -8.86
C THR A 302 30.39 -21.97 -8.22
N ASP A 303 29.97 -21.03 -7.37
CA ASP A 303 28.57 -20.93 -6.94
C ASP A 303 27.80 -20.07 -7.95
N TRP A 304 27.11 -20.75 -8.88
CA TRP A 304 26.35 -20.10 -9.94
C TRP A 304 25.24 -19.19 -9.41
N ASN A 305 24.68 -19.48 -8.22
CA ASN A 305 23.67 -18.62 -7.61
C ASN A 305 24.28 -17.28 -7.15
N ASP A 306 25.47 -17.32 -6.55
CA ASP A 306 26.17 -16.08 -6.15
C ASP A 306 26.60 -15.25 -7.36
N GLU A 307 26.83 -15.90 -8.51
CA GLU A 307 27.18 -15.20 -9.74
C GLU A 307 26.01 -14.50 -10.41
N ILE A 308 24.78 -15.02 -10.28
CA ILE A 308 23.61 -14.42 -10.95
C ILE A 308 22.78 -13.49 -10.06
N TYR A 309 22.82 -13.70 -8.73
CA TYR A 309 22.05 -12.90 -7.79
C TYR A 309 22.88 -11.80 -7.14
N GLN A 310 22.19 -10.76 -6.70
CA GLN A 310 22.76 -9.64 -5.95
C GLN A 310 21.80 -9.17 -4.86
N ASN A 311 22.33 -8.41 -3.89
CA ASN A 311 21.49 -7.59 -3.04
C ASN A 311 20.98 -6.40 -3.86
N ALA A 312 19.68 -6.21 -3.90
CA ALA A 312 19.05 -5.18 -4.73
C ALA A 312 18.80 -3.92 -3.90
N PHE A 313 19.25 -2.79 -4.41
CA PHE A 313 19.01 -1.49 -3.81
C PHE A 313 17.87 -0.77 -4.55
N GLY A 314 17.00 -0.11 -3.78
CA GLY A 314 15.92 0.69 -4.33
C GLY A 314 15.81 2.05 -3.65
N THR A 315 15.48 3.09 -4.42
CA THR A 315 15.24 4.45 -3.93
C THR A 315 14.05 5.08 -4.65
N ASP A 316 13.20 5.77 -3.90
CA ASP A 316 12.11 6.61 -4.42
C ASP A 316 12.19 7.97 -3.76
N ASN A 317 12.42 9.01 -4.55
CA ASN A 317 12.56 10.38 -4.11
C ASN A 317 11.51 11.24 -4.79
N ASN A 318 10.69 11.94 -4.02
CA ASN A 318 9.64 12.80 -4.54
C ASN A 318 9.67 14.17 -3.87
N LEU A 319 9.66 15.22 -4.67
CA LEU A 319 9.52 16.60 -4.23
C LEU A 319 8.23 17.16 -4.79
N SER A 320 7.38 17.72 -3.93
CA SER A 320 6.15 18.38 -4.38
C SER A 320 5.97 19.72 -3.71
N VAL A 321 5.40 20.66 -4.45
CA VAL A 321 5.04 21.99 -4.01
C VAL A 321 3.56 22.20 -4.32
N ALA A 322 2.77 22.58 -3.31
CA ALA A 322 1.36 22.85 -3.45
C ALA A 322 1.00 24.14 -2.73
N GLY A 323 0.05 24.89 -3.29
CA GLY A 323 -0.37 26.15 -2.71
C GLY A 323 -1.35 26.91 -3.61
N LYS A 324 -1.45 28.20 -3.39
CA LYS A 324 -2.21 29.13 -4.26
C LYS A 324 -1.29 30.20 -4.82
N ILE A 325 -1.26 30.37 -6.15
CA ILE A 325 -0.57 31.50 -6.80
C ILE A 325 -1.35 32.78 -6.56
N THR A 326 -2.68 32.69 -6.68
CA THR A 326 -3.64 33.72 -6.31
C THR A 326 -4.78 33.05 -5.51
N LYS A 327 -5.67 33.86 -4.89
CA LYS A 327 -6.82 33.33 -4.13
C LYS A 327 -7.64 32.29 -4.93
N ASN A 328 -7.70 32.44 -6.25
CA ASN A 328 -8.53 31.64 -7.14
C ASN A 328 -7.73 30.66 -8.02
N LEU A 329 -6.42 30.52 -7.78
CA LEU A 329 -5.54 29.66 -8.57
C LEU A 329 -4.74 28.72 -7.67
N PRO A 330 -5.36 27.67 -7.14
CA PRO A 330 -4.62 26.59 -6.50
C PRO A 330 -3.75 25.86 -7.53
N PHE A 331 -2.55 25.45 -7.10
CA PHE A 331 -1.62 24.70 -7.91
C PHE A 331 -0.93 23.59 -7.11
N ARG A 332 -0.49 22.56 -7.82
CA ARG A 332 0.46 21.57 -7.33
C ARG A 332 1.45 21.24 -8.45
N ALA A 333 2.72 21.18 -8.10
CA ALA A 333 3.76 20.67 -8.98
C ALA A 333 4.54 19.57 -8.22
N SER A 334 4.95 18.52 -8.93
CA SER A 334 5.80 17.48 -8.35
C SER A 334 6.81 16.99 -9.37
N ILE A 335 7.97 16.55 -8.84
CA ILE A 335 8.99 15.80 -9.55
C ILE A 335 9.34 14.58 -8.74
N GLY A 336 9.57 13.45 -9.41
CA GLY A 336 9.89 12.19 -8.77
C GLY A 336 10.99 11.46 -9.52
N TYR A 337 11.85 10.78 -8.77
CA TYR A 337 12.87 9.86 -9.26
C TYR A 337 12.75 8.55 -8.49
N TYR A 338 12.58 7.48 -9.22
CA TYR A 338 12.54 6.10 -8.72
C TYR A 338 13.61 5.29 -9.45
N ASN A 339 14.36 4.51 -8.68
CA ASN A 339 15.28 3.51 -9.20
C ASN A 339 15.26 2.28 -8.31
N GLN A 340 15.17 1.11 -8.90
CA GLN A 340 15.22 -0.16 -8.18
C GLN A 340 15.94 -1.20 -9.03
N SER A 341 17.02 -1.75 -8.49
CA SER A 341 17.66 -2.94 -9.02
C SER A 341 16.87 -4.19 -8.68
N GLY A 342 16.95 -5.22 -9.51
CA GLY A 342 16.41 -6.55 -9.23
C GLY A 342 17.38 -7.42 -8.45
N LEU A 343 16.87 -8.52 -7.92
CA LEU A 343 17.69 -9.56 -7.28
C LEU A 343 18.59 -10.29 -8.31
N LEU A 344 18.11 -10.47 -9.54
CA LEU A 344 18.98 -10.88 -10.64
C LEU A 344 19.86 -9.71 -11.06
N ARG A 345 21.14 -9.96 -11.28
CA ARG A 345 22.05 -8.96 -11.86
C ARG A 345 21.50 -8.51 -13.21
N THR A 346 21.77 -7.28 -13.60
CA THR A 346 21.30 -6.61 -14.81
C THR A 346 19.82 -6.20 -14.83
N ASP A 347 18.98 -6.69 -13.92
CA ASP A 347 17.59 -6.27 -13.82
C ASP A 347 17.48 -4.91 -13.13
N ASN A 348 16.83 -3.94 -13.79
CA ASN A 348 16.69 -2.58 -13.23
C ASN A 348 15.45 -1.85 -13.77
N ALA A 349 14.78 -1.13 -12.91
CA ALA A 349 13.69 -0.22 -13.23
C ALA A 349 14.03 1.20 -12.79
N GLU A 350 13.98 2.15 -13.72
CA GLU A 350 14.23 3.56 -13.46
C GLU A 350 13.06 4.39 -14.01
N ARG A 351 12.55 5.33 -13.18
CA ARG A 351 11.45 6.19 -13.59
C ARG A 351 11.68 7.64 -13.14
N TYR A 352 11.51 8.55 -14.10
CA TYR A 352 11.45 9.98 -13.88
C TYR A 352 10.04 10.46 -14.10
N THR A 353 9.49 11.24 -13.16
CA THR A 353 8.13 11.77 -13.27
C THR A 353 8.11 13.27 -13.03
N GLY A 354 7.20 13.95 -13.72
CA GLY A 354 6.90 15.35 -13.46
C GLY A 354 5.41 15.59 -13.63
N SER A 355 4.81 16.36 -12.73
CA SER A 355 3.40 16.72 -12.86
C SER A 355 3.15 18.17 -12.45
N ILE A 356 2.20 18.81 -13.13
CA ILE A 356 1.67 20.13 -12.80
C ILE A 356 0.14 20.05 -12.87
N THR A 357 -0.51 20.46 -11.79
CA THR A 357 -1.97 20.57 -11.68
C THR A 357 -2.34 22.00 -11.32
N LEU A 358 -3.22 22.61 -12.11
CA LEU A 358 -3.79 23.93 -11.88
C LEU A 358 -5.29 23.81 -11.76
N ASN A 359 -5.88 24.42 -10.75
CA ASN A 359 -7.32 24.37 -10.49
C ASN A 359 -7.92 25.79 -10.41
N PRO A 360 -7.85 26.60 -11.48
CA PRO A 360 -8.39 27.95 -11.44
C PRO A 360 -9.90 27.96 -11.28
N SER A 361 -10.39 28.92 -10.47
CA SER A 361 -11.80 29.22 -10.33
C SER A 361 -12.09 30.67 -10.73
N PHE A 362 -13.21 30.87 -11.44
CA PHE A 362 -13.62 32.16 -11.96
C PHE A 362 -15.08 32.45 -11.57
N PHE A 363 -15.48 33.72 -11.66
CA PHE A 363 -16.84 34.17 -11.44
C PHE A 363 -17.45 33.71 -10.11
N LYS A 364 -16.70 33.89 -8.99
CA LYS A 364 -17.10 33.44 -7.63
C LYS A 364 -17.42 31.93 -7.60
N ASP A 365 -16.50 31.13 -8.16
CA ASP A 365 -16.58 29.66 -8.22
C ASP A 365 -17.65 29.03 -9.13
N HIS A 366 -18.31 29.85 -9.98
CA HIS A 366 -19.26 29.33 -10.97
C HIS A 366 -18.58 28.62 -12.13
N LEU A 367 -17.32 28.96 -12.46
CA LEU A 367 -16.51 28.26 -13.45
C LEU A 367 -15.24 27.74 -12.77
N LYS A 368 -15.11 26.42 -12.72
CA LYS A 368 -13.91 25.72 -12.21
C LYS A 368 -13.27 24.94 -13.34
N LEU A 369 -11.99 25.18 -13.56
CA LEU A 369 -11.19 24.40 -14.52
C LEU A 369 -10.26 23.47 -13.77
N ASN A 370 -9.90 22.37 -14.41
CA ASN A 370 -8.91 21.42 -13.92
C ASN A 370 -7.92 21.13 -15.04
N ILE A 371 -6.72 21.66 -14.92
CA ILE A 371 -5.66 21.53 -15.93
C ILE A 371 -4.57 20.65 -15.35
N ASN A 372 -4.32 19.51 -15.96
CA ASN A 372 -3.30 18.55 -15.55
C ASN A 372 -2.33 18.29 -16.68
N ALA A 373 -1.05 18.47 -16.42
CA ALA A 373 0.02 18.02 -17.30
C ALA A 373 0.93 17.08 -16.52
N LYS A 374 1.14 15.88 -17.04
CA LYS A 374 1.97 14.84 -16.41
C LYS A 374 2.87 14.23 -17.46
N GLY A 375 4.12 13.98 -17.07
CA GLY A 375 5.11 13.29 -17.89
C GLY A 375 5.82 12.22 -17.06
N SER A 376 6.10 11.09 -17.69
CA SER A 376 6.89 10.01 -17.12
C SER A 376 7.80 9.41 -18.16
N ILE A 377 9.05 9.18 -17.79
CA ILE A 377 10.04 8.44 -18.58
C ILE A 377 10.44 7.23 -17.75
N ASN A 378 10.17 6.04 -18.26
CA ASN A 378 10.63 4.79 -17.69
C ASN A 378 11.76 4.22 -18.55
N LYS A 379 12.79 3.72 -17.86
CA LYS A 379 13.87 2.94 -18.45
C LYS A 379 13.94 1.62 -17.69
N ASN A 380 13.65 0.54 -18.38
CA ASN A 380 13.66 -0.80 -17.82
C ASN A 380 14.74 -1.62 -18.51
N THR A 381 15.53 -2.34 -17.74
CA THR A 381 16.44 -3.38 -18.21
C THR A 381 15.94 -4.70 -17.65
N PHE A 382 15.66 -5.64 -18.52
CA PHE A 382 15.10 -6.93 -18.17
C PHE A 382 16.21 -7.97 -18.11
N ALA A 383 16.42 -8.60 -16.95
CA ALA A 383 17.32 -9.73 -16.85
C ALA A 383 16.74 -10.95 -17.58
N ASN A 384 17.58 -11.70 -18.24
CA ASN A 384 17.19 -12.98 -18.83
C ASN A 384 16.94 -14.02 -17.72
N THR A 385 15.68 -14.31 -17.45
CA THR A 385 15.29 -15.24 -16.38
C THR A 385 15.70 -16.69 -16.63
N SER A 386 16.06 -17.07 -17.87
CA SER A 386 16.63 -18.39 -18.18
C SER A 386 17.94 -18.65 -17.46
N ALA A 387 18.64 -17.59 -17.02
CA ALA A 387 19.84 -17.69 -16.19
C ALA A 387 19.57 -18.41 -14.85
N ILE A 388 18.35 -18.34 -14.31
CA ILE A 388 17.97 -19.03 -13.05
C ILE A 388 18.00 -20.55 -13.27
N TRP A 389 17.38 -21.02 -14.34
CA TRP A 389 17.40 -22.44 -14.66
C TRP A 389 18.82 -22.89 -15.04
N ALA A 390 19.53 -22.09 -15.85
CA ALA A 390 20.89 -22.38 -16.24
C ALA A 390 21.82 -22.51 -15.01
N ALA A 391 21.73 -21.60 -14.04
CA ALA A 391 22.51 -21.66 -12.80
C ALA A 391 22.21 -22.93 -11.98
N SER A 392 20.97 -23.42 -12.03
CA SER A 392 20.57 -24.64 -11.30
C SER A 392 21.08 -25.92 -11.94
N THR A 393 21.50 -25.91 -13.19
CA THR A 393 21.90 -27.09 -13.97
C THR A 393 23.36 -27.03 -14.44
N MET A 394 24.00 -25.87 -14.32
CA MET A 394 25.39 -25.69 -14.77
C MET A 394 26.37 -26.42 -13.86
N ASN A 395 27.42 -26.95 -14.45
CA ASN A 395 28.50 -27.64 -13.75
C ASN A 395 29.23 -26.69 -12.78
N PRO A 396 29.25 -26.94 -11.46
CA PRO A 396 29.90 -26.08 -10.48
C PRO A 396 31.44 -26.18 -10.48
N THR A 397 32.02 -27.09 -11.27
CA THR A 397 33.47 -27.30 -11.33
C THR A 397 34.17 -26.51 -12.43
N ILE A 398 33.45 -25.71 -13.20
CA ILE A 398 33.99 -24.90 -14.29
C ILE A 398 33.95 -23.41 -13.96
N PRO A 399 34.88 -22.60 -14.48
CA PRO A 399 34.89 -21.15 -14.23
C PRO A 399 33.82 -20.42 -15.04
N VAL A 400 33.44 -19.22 -14.57
CA VAL A 400 32.52 -18.35 -15.30
C VAL A 400 33.08 -17.94 -16.66
N TYR A 401 34.36 -17.61 -16.70
CA TYR A 401 35.07 -17.15 -17.89
C TYR A 401 36.07 -18.20 -18.38
N SER A 402 36.05 -18.44 -19.71
CA SER A 402 36.96 -19.41 -20.36
C SER A 402 38.38 -18.88 -20.53
N GLY A 403 38.57 -17.57 -20.47
CA GLY A 403 39.82 -16.91 -20.84
C GLY A 403 40.04 -16.81 -22.35
N LEU A 404 39.06 -17.22 -23.17
CA LEU A 404 39.05 -17.14 -24.62
C LEU A 404 38.11 -16.04 -25.09
N ASP A 405 38.37 -15.36 -26.19
CA ASP A 405 37.49 -14.30 -26.74
C ASP A 405 36.21 -14.86 -27.39
N THR A 406 36.11 -16.17 -27.55
CA THR A 406 34.90 -16.84 -28.04
C THR A 406 33.76 -16.71 -27.05
N PHE A 407 32.51 -16.59 -27.53
CA PHE A 407 31.29 -16.47 -26.71
C PHE A 407 31.32 -15.33 -25.69
N GLY A 408 31.97 -14.20 -26.03
CA GLY A 408 32.14 -13.05 -25.13
C GLY A 408 33.00 -13.34 -23.91
N GLY A 409 33.88 -14.34 -23.99
CA GLY A 409 34.74 -14.75 -22.87
C GLY A 409 34.13 -15.73 -21.90
N TYR A 410 32.84 -16.08 -22.01
CA TYR A 410 32.15 -17.00 -21.12
C TYR A 410 32.50 -18.47 -21.41
N THR A 411 32.52 -19.28 -20.36
CA THR A 411 32.68 -20.72 -20.49
C THR A 411 31.37 -21.33 -21.03
N GLU A 412 31.45 -21.92 -22.23
CA GLU A 412 30.34 -22.63 -22.88
C GLU A 412 30.76 -24.08 -23.19
N ALA A 413 29.75 -24.96 -23.27
CA ALA A 413 29.99 -26.30 -23.79
C ALA A 413 30.21 -26.26 -25.30
N ILE A 414 31.39 -26.67 -25.75
CA ILE A 414 31.75 -26.70 -27.15
C ILE A 414 32.01 -28.15 -27.62
N ASP A 415 31.74 -28.41 -28.88
CA ASP A 415 32.07 -29.67 -29.54
C ASP A 415 33.53 -29.69 -30.03
N ASN A 416 33.90 -30.78 -30.68
CA ASN A 416 35.27 -30.96 -31.21
C ASN A 416 35.65 -29.97 -32.35
N THR A 417 34.66 -29.22 -32.88
CA THR A 417 34.89 -28.19 -33.90
C THR A 417 34.96 -26.80 -33.30
N GLY A 418 34.73 -26.64 -31.99
CA GLY A 418 34.68 -25.36 -31.31
C GLY A 418 33.29 -24.68 -31.38
N ALA A 419 32.28 -25.35 -31.90
CA ALA A 419 30.91 -24.86 -31.95
C ALA A 419 30.17 -25.17 -30.64
N PRO A 420 29.16 -24.34 -30.23
CA PRO A 420 28.32 -24.65 -29.08
C PRO A 420 27.62 -26.01 -29.24
N VAL A 421 27.65 -26.84 -28.19
CA VAL A 421 26.93 -28.09 -28.21
C VAL A 421 25.41 -27.80 -28.16
N ASN A 422 24.72 -28.28 -29.19
CA ASN A 422 23.28 -28.07 -29.29
C ASN A 422 22.53 -28.73 -28.10
N GLY A 423 21.72 -27.96 -27.43
CA GLY A 423 20.99 -28.39 -26.23
C GLY A 423 21.81 -28.37 -24.93
N ALA A 424 23.05 -27.93 -24.94
CA ALA A 424 23.82 -27.69 -23.72
C ALA A 424 23.28 -26.47 -22.96
N VAL A 425 23.51 -26.46 -21.64
CA VAL A 425 23.15 -25.32 -20.79
C VAL A 425 24.11 -24.16 -21.10
N MET A 426 23.56 -23.01 -21.42
CA MET A 426 24.31 -21.78 -21.65
C MET A 426 24.84 -21.22 -20.32
N ASN A 427 25.96 -20.51 -20.37
CA ASN A 427 26.52 -19.86 -19.19
C ASN A 427 25.53 -18.88 -18.56
N PRO A 428 25.17 -19.04 -17.28
CA PRO A 428 24.16 -18.20 -16.61
C PRO A 428 24.51 -16.71 -16.63
N VAL A 429 25.79 -16.37 -16.43
CA VAL A 429 26.26 -14.98 -16.43
C VAL A 429 26.26 -14.42 -17.86
N GLY A 430 26.62 -15.26 -18.84
CA GLY A 430 26.50 -14.90 -20.28
C GLY A 430 25.08 -14.58 -20.65
N LEU A 431 24.09 -15.39 -20.21
CA LEU A 431 22.66 -15.14 -20.42
C LEU A 431 22.20 -13.81 -19.82
N LEU A 432 22.67 -13.44 -18.63
CA LEU A 432 22.33 -12.15 -17.99
C LEU A 432 22.85 -10.95 -18.78
N ASN A 433 23.99 -11.09 -19.47
CA ASN A 433 24.54 -10.02 -20.30
C ASN A 433 23.86 -9.91 -21.68
N MET A 434 23.01 -10.86 -22.03
CA MET A 434 22.06 -10.78 -23.17
C MET A 434 20.74 -10.16 -22.69
N ASN A 435 20.82 -9.01 -22.01
CA ASN A 435 19.65 -8.33 -21.49
C ASN A 435 18.93 -7.52 -22.57
N ASP A 436 17.62 -7.32 -22.37
CA ASP A 436 16.79 -6.42 -23.16
C ASP A 436 16.53 -5.14 -22.37
N SER A 437 16.44 -4.01 -23.08
CA SER A 437 16.16 -2.72 -22.47
C SER A 437 15.06 -1.98 -23.20
N GLN A 438 14.16 -1.37 -22.45
CA GLN A 438 13.04 -0.61 -22.99
C GLN A 438 12.99 0.79 -22.37
N SER A 439 12.77 1.79 -23.19
CA SER A 439 12.49 3.16 -22.73
C SER A 439 11.10 3.59 -23.18
N THR A 440 10.29 4.06 -22.26
CA THR A 440 8.90 4.47 -22.49
C THR A 440 8.67 5.90 -22.01
N LEU A 441 8.07 6.74 -22.85
CA LEU A 441 7.64 8.10 -22.52
C LEU A 441 6.11 8.16 -22.47
N LEU A 442 5.55 8.62 -21.35
CA LEU A 442 4.15 8.98 -21.23
C LEU A 442 4.01 10.49 -21.11
N LEU A 443 3.13 11.09 -21.93
CA LEU A 443 2.66 12.46 -21.78
C LEU A 443 1.15 12.45 -21.65
N PHE A 444 0.64 13.07 -20.58
CA PHE A 444 -0.78 13.18 -20.28
C PHE A 444 -1.14 14.66 -20.12
N LEU A 445 -2.12 15.11 -20.91
CA LEU A 445 -2.67 16.46 -20.84
C LEU A 445 -4.19 16.39 -20.72
N ARG A 446 -4.73 17.13 -19.75
CA ARG A 446 -6.17 17.26 -19.54
C ARG A 446 -6.56 18.66 -19.11
#